data_a7335ad75c86025cb5da291ba50dd2b0
#
_entry.id   a7335ad75c86025cb5da291ba50dd2b0
#
_cell.length_a   1.000
_cell.length_b   1.000
_cell.length_c   1.000
_cell.angle_alpha   90.00
_cell.angle_beta   90.00
_cell.angle_gamma   90.00
#
_symmetry.space_group_name_H-M   'P 1'
#
loop_
_entity.id
_entity.type
_entity.pdbx_description
1 polymer ?
#
loop_
_entity_poly.entity_id
_entity_poly.type
_entity_poly.pdbx_seq_one_letter_code
_entity_poly.pdbx_strand_id
1 'polypeptide(L)'
;LYDLGVRSFWFTDAQFIPAKRYIKDAKMLLHAIQSEGLKDINWAAYIRADNLDSELAELMVRTGMSYFEIGITSGSQELVRKMRMGYNLRTVLENCRLLASAGFKDKVSVNYSFNVIDESPQTIRQTIAYHRELEKIFGEDKVDPSIFFIGLQPHTHPEQYGFEHGLIK
;
A
#
# COMPACT_ATOMS: atom_id res chain seq x y z
N LEU A 1 13.01 -18.43 -15.34
CA LEU A 1 12.34 -18.92 -14.12
C LEU A 1 11.02 -19.63 -14.47
N TYR A 2 10.20 -19.05 -15.34
CA TYR A 2 8.92 -19.64 -15.75
C TYR A 2 9.10 -21.04 -16.35
N ASP A 3 10.11 -21.22 -17.22
CA ASP A 3 10.44 -22.53 -17.85
C ASP A 3 10.95 -23.55 -16.83
N LEU A 4 11.43 -23.11 -15.68
CA LEU A 4 11.81 -23.93 -14.55
C LEU A 4 10.65 -24.27 -13.59
N GLY A 5 9.41 -23.89 -13.94
CA GLY A 5 8.22 -24.17 -13.17
C GLY A 5 7.91 -23.15 -12.08
N VAL A 6 8.66 -22.05 -11.96
CA VAL A 6 8.33 -20.98 -11.00
C VAL A 6 7.07 -20.26 -11.44
N ARG A 7 6.09 -20.11 -10.54
CA ARG A 7 4.80 -19.45 -10.80
C ARG A 7 4.46 -18.33 -9.84
N SER A 8 5.19 -18.22 -8.73
CA SER A 8 4.96 -17.17 -7.73
C SER A 8 6.15 -16.21 -7.70
N PHE A 9 5.87 -14.92 -7.78
CA PHE A 9 6.86 -13.86 -7.88
C PHE A 9 6.56 -12.73 -6.89
N TRP A 10 7.61 -12.11 -6.37
CA TRP A 10 7.51 -10.88 -5.60
C TRP A 10 8.28 -9.77 -6.31
N PHE A 11 7.61 -8.68 -6.66
CA PHE A 11 8.28 -7.46 -7.10
C PHE A 11 8.90 -6.77 -5.89
N THR A 12 10.23 -6.73 -5.84
CA THR A 12 10.99 -6.24 -4.67
C THR A 12 11.21 -4.73 -4.66
N ASP A 13 10.60 -4.01 -5.59
CA ASP A 13 10.60 -2.55 -5.56
C ASP A 13 9.99 -2.05 -4.25
N ALA A 14 10.56 -0.98 -3.69
CA ALA A 14 10.03 -0.37 -2.48
C ALA A 14 8.57 0.05 -2.62
N GLN A 15 8.15 0.36 -3.85
CA GLN A 15 6.75 0.53 -4.25
C GLN A 15 6.63 0.30 -5.76
N PHE A 16 5.75 -0.59 -6.17
CA PHE A 16 5.52 -0.94 -7.58
C PHE A 16 5.09 0.27 -8.43
N ILE A 17 4.33 1.21 -7.84
CA ILE A 17 3.89 2.44 -8.49
C ILE A 17 4.20 3.64 -7.57
N PRO A 18 5.46 4.09 -7.47
CA PRO A 18 5.84 5.10 -6.47
C PRO A 18 5.25 6.49 -6.75
N ALA A 19 4.87 6.78 -7.98
CA ALA A 19 4.22 8.05 -8.37
C ALA A 19 3.38 7.86 -9.63
N LYS A 20 2.41 8.75 -9.86
CA LYS A 20 1.50 8.71 -11.03
C LYS A 20 2.22 8.67 -12.39
N ARG A 21 3.40 9.27 -12.50
CA ARG A 21 4.20 9.24 -13.74
C ARG A 21 4.64 7.84 -14.15
N TYR A 22 4.70 6.88 -13.21
CA TYR A 22 5.10 5.49 -13.48
C TYR A 22 3.90 4.55 -13.80
N ILE A 23 2.68 5.06 -13.83
CA ILE A 23 1.49 4.27 -14.21
C ILE A 23 1.66 3.70 -15.62
N LYS A 24 2.19 4.49 -16.56
CA LYS A 24 2.44 4.03 -17.93
C LYS A 24 3.45 2.89 -17.98
N ASP A 25 4.53 3.00 -17.23
CA ASP A 25 5.59 1.97 -17.21
C ASP A 25 5.06 0.68 -16.55
N ALA A 26 4.29 0.78 -15.47
CA ALA A 26 3.62 -0.36 -14.85
C ALA A 26 2.66 -1.05 -15.83
N LYS A 27 1.84 -0.30 -16.57
CA LYS A 27 0.97 -0.86 -17.61
C LYS A 27 1.75 -1.57 -18.72
N MET A 28 2.84 -0.97 -19.19
CA MET A 28 3.70 -1.58 -20.19
C MET A 28 4.29 -2.92 -19.71
N LEU A 29 4.76 -2.98 -18.46
CA LEU A 29 5.26 -4.22 -17.86
C LEU A 29 4.16 -5.30 -17.80
N LEU A 30 2.97 -4.93 -17.30
CA LEU A 30 1.87 -5.88 -17.16
C LEU A 30 1.33 -6.36 -18.53
N HIS A 31 1.32 -5.49 -19.54
CA HIS A 31 1.03 -5.90 -20.91
C HIS A 31 2.09 -6.85 -21.48
N ALA A 32 3.37 -6.62 -21.19
CA ALA A 32 4.43 -7.54 -21.58
C ALA A 32 4.24 -8.93 -20.96
N ILE A 33 3.91 -9.01 -19.67
CA ILE A 33 3.58 -10.28 -18.98
C ILE A 33 2.45 -11.03 -19.72
N GLN A 34 1.42 -10.31 -20.15
CA GLN A 34 0.32 -10.92 -20.91
C GLN A 34 0.76 -11.38 -22.31
N SER A 35 1.53 -10.56 -23.03
CA SER A 35 1.97 -10.87 -24.40
C SER A 35 2.96 -12.04 -24.48
N GLU A 36 3.80 -12.20 -23.46
CA GLU A 36 4.72 -13.35 -23.34
C GLU A 36 4.01 -14.68 -23.01
N GLY A 37 2.70 -14.64 -22.82
CA GLY A 37 1.91 -15.85 -22.56
C GLY A 37 2.20 -16.49 -21.20
N LEU A 38 2.69 -15.73 -20.24
CA LEU A 38 2.94 -16.19 -18.86
C LEU A 38 1.61 -16.42 -18.16
N LYS A 39 1.14 -17.67 -18.21
CA LYS A 39 -0.13 -18.10 -17.63
C LYS A 39 0.09 -18.65 -16.23
N ASP A 40 -0.95 -18.58 -15.41
CA ASP A 40 -1.00 -19.17 -14.06
C ASP A 40 0.12 -18.68 -13.15
N ILE A 41 0.60 -17.45 -13.37
CA ILE A 41 1.51 -16.80 -12.44
C ILE A 41 0.73 -16.09 -11.34
N ASN A 42 1.32 -16.08 -10.15
CA ASN A 42 0.88 -15.28 -9.02
C ASN A 42 1.97 -14.28 -8.68
N TRP A 43 1.61 -13.03 -8.50
CA TRP A 43 2.60 -12.05 -8.10
C TRP A 43 2.10 -11.15 -6.97
N ALA A 44 3.06 -10.65 -6.22
CA ALA A 44 2.86 -9.76 -5.10
C ALA A 44 3.76 -8.53 -5.19
N ALA A 45 3.37 -7.44 -4.56
CA ALA A 45 4.16 -6.21 -4.50
C ALA A 45 3.78 -5.31 -3.32
N TYR A 46 4.70 -4.43 -2.95
CA TYR A 46 4.35 -3.21 -2.21
C TYR A 46 3.76 -2.20 -3.20
N ILE A 47 2.57 -1.69 -2.92
CA ILE A 47 1.95 -0.71 -3.79
C ILE A 47 1.64 0.60 -3.04
N ARG A 48 1.71 1.69 -3.77
CA ARG A 48 1.19 2.97 -3.33
C ARG A 48 -0.23 3.13 -3.87
N ALA A 49 -1.22 2.79 -3.05
CA ALA A 49 -2.60 2.67 -3.50
C ALA A 49 -3.26 3.99 -3.95
N ASP A 50 -2.66 5.15 -3.68
CA ASP A 50 -3.15 6.44 -4.22
C ASP A 50 -2.73 6.70 -5.67
N ASN A 51 -1.95 5.81 -6.29
CA ASN A 51 -1.44 5.93 -7.65
C ASN A 51 -2.02 4.87 -8.61
N LEU A 52 -3.31 4.60 -8.55
CA LEU A 52 -3.99 3.67 -9.46
C LEU A 52 -4.97 4.40 -10.38
N ASP A 53 -5.27 3.78 -11.50
CA ASP A 53 -6.46 4.02 -12.30
C ASP A 53 -7.17 2.69 -12.61
N SER A 54 -8.36 2.73 -13.18
CA SER A 54 -9.17 1.54 -13.44
C SER A 54 -8.48 0.53 -14.35
N GLU A 55 -7.85 1.00 -15.43
CA GLU A 55 -7.14 0.13 -16.38
C GLU A 55 -5.96 -0.58 -15.72
N LEU A 56 -5.18 0.13 -14.91
CA LEU A 56 -4.06 -0.48 -14.17
C LEU A 56 -4.57 -1.50 -13.15
N ALA A 57 -5.64 -1.21 -12.41
CA ALA A 57 -6.25 -2.14 -11.48
C ALA A 57 -6.71 -3.43 -12.17
N GLU A 58 -7.36 -3.31 -13.34
CA GLU A 58 -7.75 -4.47 -14.16
C GLU A 58 -6.54 -5.27 -14.67
N LEU A 59 -5.48 -4.60 -15.13
CA LEU A 59 -4.25 -5.24 -15.57
C LEU A 59 -3.58 -6.00 -14.42
N MET A 60 -3.47 -5.40 -13.24
CA MET A 60 -2.90 -6.04 -12.06
C MET A 60 -3.62 -7.36 -11.74
N VAL A 61 -4.94 -7.33 -11.68
CA VAL A 61 -5.74 -8.53 -11.40
C VAL A 61 -5.61 -9.57 -12.52
N ARG A 62 -5.74 -9.16 -13.78
CA ARG A 62 -5.66 -10.07 -14.94
C ARG A 62 -4.29 -10.73 -15.13
N THR A 63 -3.22 -10.09 -14.66
CA THR A 63 -1.87 -10.64 -14.72
C THR A 63 -1.50 -11.49 -13.51
N GLY A 64 -2.44 -11.74 -12.60
CA GLY A 64 -2.28 -12.67 -11.49
C GLY A 64 -1.77 -12.03 -10.19
N MET A 65 -2.05 -10.75 -9.95
CA MET A 65 -1.79 -10.18 -8.61
C MET A 65 -2.64 -10.91 -7.56
N SER A 66 -1.98 -11.61 -6.65
CA SER A 66 -2.60 -12.42 -5.60
C SER A 66 -2.35 -11.92 -4.18
N TYR A 67 -1.49 -10.93 -4.02
CA TYR A 67 -1.22 -10.30 -2.74
C TYR A 67 -0.63 -8.90 -2.96
N PHE A 68 -0.97 -7.98 -2.09
CA PHE A 68 -0.25 -6.70 -2.04
C PHE A 68 -0.19 -6.13 -0.63
N GLU A 69 0.80 -5.28 -0.42
CA GLU A 69 0.95 -4.52 0.80
C GLU A 69 0.81 -3.03 0.53
N ILE A 70 0.09 -2.33 1.40
CA ILE A 70 -0.04 -0.88 1.38
C ILE A 70 0.41 -0.26 2.70
N GLY A 71 1.23 0.80 2.61
CA GLY A 71 1.63 1.59 3.75
C GLY A 71 0.65 2.73 4.00
N ILE A 72 -0.14 2.64 5.07
CA ILE A 72 -1.13 3.66 5.44
C ILE A 72 -0.63 4.57 6.56
N THR A 73 0.38 4.15 7.31
CA THR A 73 0.93 4.87 8.47
C THR A 73 -0.13 5.14 9.53
N SER A 74 -1.18 5.91 9.21
CA SER A 74 -2.30 6.22 10.11
C SER A 74 -3.60 6.40 9.31
N GLY A 75 -4.73 6.02 9.88
CA GLY A 75 -6.05 6.35 9.36
C GLY A 75 -6.51 7.78 9.69
N SER A 76 -5.66 8.58 10.31
CA SER A 76 -5.89 10.01 10.52
C SER A 76 -5.24 10.83 9.40
N GLN A 77 -6.05 11.50 8.59
CA GLN A 77 -5.53 12.37 7.52
C GLN A 77 -4.69 13.53 8.07
N GLU A 78 -4.94 13.95 9.30
CA GLU A 78 -4.12 14.95 9.97
C GLU A 78 -2.71 14.44 10.21
N LEU A 79 -2.56 13.23 10.79
CA LEU A 79 -1.26 12.61 11.02
C LEU A 79 -0.53 12.30 9.71
N VAL A 80 -1.24 11.80 8.70
CA VAL A 80 -0.67 11.56 7.34
C VAL A 80 -0.06 12.85 6.78
N ARG A 81 -0.71 14.00 6.97
CA ARG A 81 -0.17 15.31 6.55
C ARG A 81 1.02 15.74 7.42
N LYS A 82 0.93 15.61 8.74
CA LYS A 82 2.03 15.94 9.67
C LYS A 82 3.28 15.12 9.38
N MET A 83 3.11 13.84 9.09
CA MET A 83 4.19 12.93 8.70
C MET A 83 4.67 13.13 7.25
N ARG A 84 4.10 14.08 6.50
CA ARG A 84 4.46 14.43 5.12
C ARG A 84 4.41 13.23 4.16
N MET A 85 3.48 12.31 4.35
CA MET A 85 3.36 11.08 3.57
C MET A 85 2.89 11.32 2.12
N GLY A 86 2.34 12.49 1.82
CA GLY A 86 2.03 12.94 0.46
C GLY A 86 0.88 12.23 -0.24
N TYR A 87 -0.01 11.54 0.50
CA TYR A 87 -1.21 10.91 -0.06
C TYR A 87 -2.49 11.34 0.68
N ASN A 88 -3.64 11.06 0.06
CA ASN A 88 -4.95 11.29 0.63
C ASN A 88 -5.63 9.95 0.92
N LEU A 89 -6.06 9.74 2.17
CA LEU A 89 -6.69 8.50 2.62
C LEU A 89 -7.97 8.16 1.85
N ARG A 90 -8.76 9.18 1.46
CA ARG A 90 -9.96 8.98 0.64
C ARG A 90 -9.60 8.42 -0.74
N THR A 91 -8.58 8.98 -1.39
CA THR A 91 -8.12 8.48 -2.70
C THR A 91 -7.62 7.04 -2.60
N VAL A 92 -6.94 6.68 -1.50
CA VAL A 92 -6.53 5.28 -1.27
C VAL A 92 -7.76 4.36 -1.21
N LEU A 93 -8.81 4.71 -0.45
CA LEU A 93 -10.04 3.90 -0.41
C LEU A 93 -10.73 3.81 -1.77
N GLU A 94 -10.79 4.91 -2.52
CA GLU A 94 -11.36 4.94 -3.87
C GLU A 94 -10.60 3.98 -4.80
N ASN A 95 -9.29 3.99 -4.75
CA ASN A 95 -8.44 3.10 -5.56
C ASN A 95 -8.49 1.63 -5.09
N CYS A 96 -8.62 1.37 -3.79
CA CYS A 96 -8.89 0.02 -3.28
C CYS A 96 -10.22 -0.52 -3.83
N ARG A 97 -11.25 0.33 -3.98
CA ARG A 97 -12.50 -0.08 -4.63
C ARG A 97 -12.32 -0.41 -6.11
N LEU A 98 -11.41 0.27 -6.83
CA LEU A 98 -11.08 -0.10 -8.21
C LEU A 98 -10.49 -1.51 -8.28
N LEU A 99 -9.55 -1.87 -7.39
CA LEU A 99 -8.99 -3.22 -7.32
C LEU A 99 -10.07 -4.28 -7.02
N ALA A 100 -10.92 -4.03 -6.02
CA ALA A 100 -12.01 -4.93 -5.70
C ALA A 100 -13.00 -5.08 -6.87
N SER A 101 -13.35 -3.98 -7.55
CA SER A 101 -14.23 -3.98 -8.72
C SER A 101 -13.60 -4.68 -9.93
N ALA A 102 -12.28 -4.64 -10.07
CA ALA A 102 -11.54 -5.39 -11.07
C ALA A 102 -11.48 -6.91 -10.79
N GLY A 103 -11.97 -7.34 -9.63
CA GLY A 103 -12.07 -8.75 -9.25
C GLY A 103 -10.95 -9.25 -8.35
N PHE A 104 -10.17 -8.36 -7.72
CA PHE A 104 -9.21 -8.78 -6.70
C PHE A 104 -9.95 -9.44 -5.52
N LYS A 105 -9.51 -10.66 -5.14
CA LYS A 105 -10.19 -11.50 -4.14
C LYS A 105 -9.27 -12.06 -3.06
N ASP A 106 -8.00 -11.75 -3.17
CA ASP A 106 -6.96 -12.30 -2.32
C ASP A 106 -6.63 -11.39 -1.13
N LYS A 107 -5.52 -11.64 -0.46
CA LYS A 107 -5.16 -10.94 0.78
C LYS A 107 -4.45 -9.61 0.53
N VAL A 108 -4.73 -8.68 1.42
CA VAL A 108 -4.11 -7.36 1.49
C VAL A 108 -3.46 -7.21 2.86
N SER A 109 -2.18 -6.87 2.92
CA SER A 109 -1.56 -6.40 4.16
C SER A 109 -1.60 -4.89 4.22
N VAL A 110 -2.02 -4.36 5.35
CA VAL A 110 -2.11 -2.91 5.59
C VAL A 110 -1.15 -2.54 6.71
N ASN A 111 -0.11 -1.81 6.35
CA ASN A 111 0.95 -1.44 7.26
C ASN A 111 0.62 -0.12 7.98
N TYR A 112 0.42 -0.19 9.28
CA TYR A 112 0.20 0.94 10.16
C TYR A 112 1.43 1.22 11.01
N SER A 113 1.70 2.50 11.27
CA SER A 113 2.76 2.92 12.19
C SER A 113 2.13 3.48 13.46
N PHE A 114 2.60 3.01 14.58
CA PHE A 114 2.26 3.53 15.89
C PHE A 114 3.43 4.32 16.46
N ASN A 115 3.15 5.09 17.50
CA ASN A 115 4.12 6.01 18.10
C ASN A 115 4.56 7.11 17.11
N VAL A 116 3.61 7.56 16.29
CA VAL A 116 3.82 8.69 15.38
C VAL A 116 3.67 10.02 16.14
N ILE A 117 4.28 11.07 15.59
CA ILE A 117 4.19 12.43 16.16
C ILE A 117 2.71 12.83 16.32
N ASP A 118 2.35 13.32 17.50
CA ASP A 118 1.00 13.76 17.87
C ASP A 118 -0.08 12.65 17.84
N GLU A 119 0.32 11.40 17.94
CA GLU A 119 -0.64 10.31 18.08
C GLU A 119 -1.46 10.47 19.36
N SER A 120 -2.72 10.12 19.29
CA SER A 120 -3.67 10.22 20.39
C SER A 120 -4.70 9.09 20.35
N PRO A 121 -5.42 8.81 21.43
CA PRO A 121 -6.51 7.85 21.40
C PRO A 121 -7.57 8.13 20.32
N GLN A 122 -7.74 9.39 19.94
CA GLN A 122 -8.66 9.78 18.86
C GLN A 122 -8.11 9.35 17.50
N THR A 123 -6.83 9.62 17.21
CA THR A 123 -6.23 9.26 15.91
C THR A 123 -6.07 7.75 15.77
N ILE A 124 -5.87 7.01 16.88
CA ILE A 124 -5.91 5.54 16.90
C ILE A 124 -7.32 5.05 16.53
N ARG A 125 -8.39 5.62 17.13
CA ARG A 125 -9.76 5.27 16.73
C ARG A 125 -10.05 5.55 15.27
N GLN A 126 -9.50 6.64 14.71
CA GLN A 126 -9.61 6.93 13.27
C GLN A 126 -8.90 5.85 12.43
N THR A 127 -7.74 5.37 12.87
CA THR A 127 -7.01 4.29 12.19
C THR A 127 -7.82 2.98 12.20
N ILE A 128 -8.43 2.63 13.34
CA ILE A 128 -9.31 1.46 13.44
C ILE A 128 -10.54 1.62 12.52
N ALA A 129 -11.15 2.80 12.52
CA ALA A 129 -12.30 3.06 11.65
C ALA A 129 -11.91 2.98 10.16
N TYR A 130 -10.72 3.47 9.79
CA TYR A 130 -10.20 3.39 8.44
C TYR A 130 -9.94 1.93 8.02
N HIS A 131 -9.38 1.12 8.91
CA HIS A 131 -9.16 -0.30 8.66
C HIS A 131 -10.49 -1.02 8.35
N ARG A 132 -11.53 -0.74 9.13
CA ARG A 132 -12.87 -1.28 8.88
C ARG A 132 -13.46 -0.89 7.52
N GLU A 133 -13.11 0.29 6.97
CA GLU A 133 -13.50 0.64 5.60
C GLU A 133 -12.78 -0.23 4.56
N LEU A 134 -11.52 -0.62 4.80
CA LEU A 134 -10.81 -1.56 3.94
C LEU A 134 -11.39 -2.98 4.04
N GLU A 135 -11.76 -3.43 5.24
CA GLU A 135 -12.46 -4.70 5.45
C GLU A 135 -13.80 -4.76 4.70
N LYS A 136 -14.56 -3.66 4.64
CA LYS A 136 -15.79 -3.58 3.84
C LYS A 136 -15.53 -3.69 2.34
N ILE A 137 -14.35 -3.27 1.86
CA ILE A 137 -13.99 -3.31 0.44
C ILE A 137 -13.55 -4.72 0.04
N PHE A 138 -12.69 -5.39 0.83
CA PHE A 138 -12.06 -6.64 0.45
C PHE A 138 -12.60 -7.88 1.18
N GLY A 139 -13.24 -7.71 2.32
CA GLY A 139 -13.66 -8.75 3.26
C GLY A 139 -12.81 -8.74 4.53
N GLU A 140 -13.44 -9.00 5.69
CA GLU A 140 -12.81 -8.97 7.01
C GLU A 140 -11.66 -9.98 7.13
N ASP A 141 -11.82 -11.17 6.55
CA ASP A 141 -10.84 -12.25 6.54
C ASP A 141 -9.67 -12.05 5.57
N LYS A 142 -9.66 -10.95 4.82
CA LYS A 142 -8.68 -10.67 3.76
C LYS A 142 -7.81 -9.47 3.99
N VAL A 143 -8.11 -8.67 5.00
CA VAL A 143 -7.33 -7.46 5.32
C VAL A 143 -6.54 -7.70 6.59
N ASP A 144 -5.25 -8.00 6.43
CA ASP A 144 -4.36 -8.27 7.55
C ASP A 144 -3.67 -6.97 8.01
N PRO A 145 -3.88 -6.49 9.25
CA PRO A 145 -3.14 -5.35 9.77
C PRO A 145 -1.73 -5.74 10.18
N SER A 146 -0.74 -5.05 9.66
CA SER A 146 0.65 -5.10 10.14
C SER A 146 0.97 -3.83 10.90
N ILE A 147 1.45 -3.97 12.13
CA ILE A 147 1.69 -2.86 13.05
C ILE A 147 3.19 -2.70 13.27
N PHE A 148 3.68 -1.50 13.01
CA PHE A 148 5.06 -1.13 13.20
C PHE A 148 5.17 0.07 14.16
N PHE A 149 6.21 0.07 14.98
CA PHE A 149 6.59 1.27 15.71
C PHE A 149 7.58 2.08 14.88
N ILE A 150 7.37 3.40 14.80
CA ILE A 150 8.32 4.27 14.12
C ILE A 150 9.62 4.31 14.89
N GLY A 151 10.69 3.85 14.25
CA GLY A 151 12.05 4.09 14.71
C GLY A 151 12.56 5.44 14.22
N LEU A 152 13.29 6.14 15.08
CA LEU A 152 13.95 7.40 14.71
C LEU A 152 15.10 7.08 13.75
N GLN A 153 14.98 7.52 12.52
CA GLN A 153 16.02 7.39 11.51
C GLN A 153 16.80 8.70 11.39
N PRO A 154 18.14 8.67 11.26
CA PRO A 154 18.95 9.86 11.05
C PRO A 154 18.45 10.71 9.86
N HIS A 155 18.46 12.02 10.01
CA HIS A 155 18.06 12.99 8.99
C HIS A 155 16.60 12.95 8.58
N THR A 156 15.73 12.41 9.43
CA THR A 156 14.28 12.39 9.20
C THR A 156 13.56 13.47 9.99
N HIS A 157 12.34 13.82 9.54
CA HIS A 157 11.49 14.75 10.27
C HIS A 157 11.14 14.30 11.71
N PRO A 158 10.88 13.01 12.02
CA PRO A 158 10.70 12.56 13.40
C PRO A 158 11.94 12.77 14.28
N GLU A 159 13.14 12.58 13.76
CA GLU A 159 14.36 12.85 14.51
C GLU A 159 14.50 14.35 14.80
N GLN A 160 14.36 15.20 13.78
CA GLN A 160 14.42 16.65 13.95
C GLN A 160 13.38 17.12 15.00
N TYR A 161 12.15 16.64 14.90
CA TYR A 161 11.10 16.92 15.87
C TYR A 161 11.52 16.51 17.30
N GLY A 162 12.13 15.33 17.44
CA GLY A 162 12.62 14.82 18.72
C GLY A 162 13.67 15.74 19.35
N PHE A 163 14.62 16.26 18.57
CA PHE A 163 15.61 17.25 19.06
C PHE A 163 14.96 18.58 19.43
N GLU A 164 14.09 19.13 18.57
CA GLU A 164 13.42 20.42 18.78
C GLU A 164 12.54 20.42 20.04
N HIS A 165 12.00 19.28 20.43
CA HIS A 165 11.12 19.11 21.59
C HIS A 165 11.81 18.47 22.81
N GLY A 166 13.13 18.25 22.75
CA GLY A 166 13.90 17.69 23.87
C GLY A 166 13.56 16.23 24.20
N LEU A 167 12.95 15.50 23.27
CA LEU A 167 12.60 14.08 23.42
C LEU A 167 13.81 13.17 23.21
N ILE A 168 14.79 13.63 22.47
CA ILE A 168 16.09 12.98 22.23
C ILE A 168 17.24 13.99 22.45
N LYS A 169 18.42 13.49 22.79
CA LYS A 169 19.62 14.27 23.07
C LYS A 169 20.71 13.97 22.05
#